data_f6b86e71d958abb4cbccff75a170f090
#
_entry.id   f6b86e71d958abb4cbccff75a170f090
#
_cell.length_a   1.000
_cell.length_b   1.000
_cell.length_c   1.000
_cell.angle_alpha   90.00
_cell.angle_beta   90.00
_cell.angle_gamma   90.00
#
_symmetry.space_group_name_H-M   'P 1'
#
loop_
_entity.id
_entity.type
_entity.pdbx_description
1 polymer ?
#
loop_
_entity_poly.entity_id
_entity_poly.type
_entity_poly.pdbx_seq_one_letter_code
_entity_poly.pdbx_strand_id
1 'polypeptide(L)'
;MNFLFDLLGGLVRLPWWGYVLVALALTHITIAAVTIYLHRHQAHRALELHPTISHFFRFWLWLSTGMVTKEWAAVHRKHHAKCETEEDPHSPRVYGLRKVLLEGTELYRIGASDAETLAKYGHGTPDDWLERNVYSRHSVLGVAIMLVFDLVLFGFAGLTVWAVQMLWIPFFAAGVINGLGHHSGYRNFQTDDASTNIVPFAILIGGEELHNNHHAYASSARLSSKWFELDIGWLYIRCLELLGLAQVKKLAPKIRFEFGKARCDVQTLQAVITHRYDVVQRFARSLKSTLADELERVKTRGQAVDIQIVKRWLQRDRNDLAAHERVRLEEVLRTSKVLATVYSMRQELTALWARSTASKEQLLNQLEDWCRRAEKSGIAQLETFSRTLRGYASA
;
A
#
# COMPACT_ATOMS: atom_id res chain seq x y z
N MET A 1 27.75 -44.30 19.00
CA MET A 1 27.81 -43.58 17.69
C MET A 1 26.43 -43.34 17.10
N ASN A 2 25.51 -44.31 17.21
CA ASN A 2 24.12 -44.13 16.66
C ASN A 2 23.27 -43.05 17.37
N PHE A 3 23.41 -42.90 18.70
CA PHE A 3 22.64 -41.91 19.49
C PHE A 3 22.91 -40.45 19.04
N LEU A 4 24.17 -40.10 18.78
CA LEU A 4 24.53 -38.77 18.27
C LEU A 4 24.04 -38.56 16.83
N PHE A 5 24.09 -39.58 15.99
CA PHE A 5 23.53 -39.53 14.63
C PHE A 5 21.99 -39.44 14.61
N ASP A 6 21.34 -40.09 15.58
CA ASP A 6 19.87 -40.00 15.73
C ASP A 6 19.45 -38.64 16.30
N LEU A 7 20.21 -38.09 17.24
CA LEU A 7 19.98 -36.72 17.75
C LEU A 7 20.21 -35.63 16.68
N LEU A 8 21.22 -35.81 15.82
CA LEU A 8 21.51 -34.92 14.71
C LEU A 8 20.46 -35.00 13.57
N GLY A 9 19.79 -36.15 13.44
CA GLY A 9 18.80 -36.39 12.39
C GLY A 9 17.35 -35.95 12.69
N GLY A 10 17.05 -35.67 13.95
CA GLY A 10 15.70 -35.34 14.43
C GLY A 10 14.70 -36.50 14.35
N LEU A 11 13.44 -36.24 14.76
CA LEU A 11 12.37 -37.23 14.75
C LEU A 11 11.85 -37.51 13.31
N VAL A 12 11.94 -36.54 12.43
CA VAL A 12 11.42 -36.61 11.04
C VAL A 12 12.59 -36.47 10.07
N ARG A 13 12.86 -37.54 9.34
CA ARG A 13 13.91 -37.58 8.30
C ARG A 13 13.30 -37.36 6.93
N LEU A 14 13.66 -36.27 6.30
CA LEU A 14 13.19 -35.89 4.97
C LEU A 14 14.36 -35.89 3.96
N PRO A 15 14.10 -36.09 2.68
CA PRO A 15 15.08 -35.75 1.66
C PRO A 15 15.30 -34.22 1.66
N TRP A 16 16.43 -33.72 1.14
CA TRP A 16 16.80 -32.30 1.20
C TRP A 16 15.68 -31.36 0.72
N TRP A 17 14.97 -31.70 -0.36
CA TRP A 17 13.84 -30.93 -0.87
C TRP A 17 12.64 -30.90 0.08
N GLY A 18 12.48 -31.95 0.89
CA GLY A 18 11.45 -32.01 1.93
C GLY A 18 11.64 -30.95 3.00
N TYR A 19 12.88 -30.70 3.45
CA TYR A 19 13.18 -29.61 4.38
C TYR A 19 12.89 -28.23 3.75
N VAL A 20 13.19 -28.05 2.47
CA VAL A 20 12.84 -26.82 1.73
C VAL A 20 11.32 -26.62 1.72
N LEU A 21 10.55 -27.65 1.40
CA LEU A 21 9.08 -27.56 1.41
C LEU A 21 8.51 -27.26 2.79
N VAL A 22 9.06 -27.86 3.86
CA VAL A 22 8.65 -27.57 5.23
C VAL A 22 8.95 -26.10 5.58
N ALA A 23 10.17 -25.62 5.33
CA ALA A 23 10.54 -24.25 5.57
C ALA A 23 9.61 -23.26 4.84
N LEU A 24 9.31 -23.51 3.56
CA LEU A 24 8.39 -22.70 2.78
C LEU A 24 6.95 -22.77 3.31
N ALA A 25 6.46 -23.95 3.72
CA ALA A 25 5.12 -24.11 4.27
C ALA A 25 4.95 -23.36 5.59
N LEU A 26 5.88 -23.53 6.54
CA LEU A 26 5.85 -22.84 7.83
C LEU A 26 5.96 -21.31 7.66
N THR A 27 6.86 -20.88 6.77
CA THR A 27 7.00 -19.45 6.41
C THR A 27 5.71 -18.92 5.78
N HIS A 28 5.06 -19.73 4.93
CA HIS A 28 3.83 -19.31 4.26
C HIS A 28 2.65 -19.14 5.23
N ILE A 29 2.57 -19.95 6.29
CA ILE A 29 1.60 -19.72 7.39
C ILE A 29 1.89 -18.38 8.07
N THR A 30 3.16 -18.04 8.30
CA THR A 30 3.56 -16.74 8.85
C THR A 30 3.16 -15.58 7.93
N ILE A 31 3.38 -15.70 6.62
CA ILE A 31 2.95 -14.73 5.62
C ILE A 31 1.43 -14.54 5.69
N ALA A 32 0.65 -15.63 5.70
CA ALA A 32 -0.80 -15.57 5.83
C ALA A 32 -1.24 -14.88 7.14
N ALA A 33 -0.57 -15.19 8.26
CA ALA A 33 -0.85 -14.56 9.54
C ALA A 33 -0.55 -13.05 9.54
N VAL A 34 0.56 -12.62 8.92
CA VAL A 34 0.90 -11.19 8.80
C VAL A 34 -0.13 -10.47 7.94
N THR A 35 -0.39 -10.94 6.71
CA THR A 35 -1.26 -10.23 5.77
C THR A 35 -2.74 -10.25 6.17
N ILE A 36 -3.24 -11.37 6.73
CA ILE A 36 -4.66 -11.50 7.09
C ILE A 36 -4.94 -10.93 8.47
N TYR A 37 -4.15 -11.35 9.48
CA TYR A 37 -4.43 -10.98 10.86
C TYR A 37 -3.83 -9.61 11.23
N LEU A 38 -2.52 -9.40 11.12
CA LEU A 38 -1.93 -8.12 11.52
C LEU A 38 -2.37 -6.97 10.62
N HIS A 39 -2.29 -7.16 9.32
CA HIS A 39 -2.50 -6.10 8.36
C HIS A 39 -4.00 -5.83 8.11
N ARG A 40 -4.70 -6.77 7.50
CA ARG A 40 -6.09 -6.53 7.04
C ARG A 40 -7.12 -6.59 8.17
N HIS A 41 -6.92 -7.44 9.20
CA HIS A 41 -7.85 -7.51 10.33
C HIS A 41 -7.50 -6.48 11.42
N GLN A 42 -6.27 -6.49 11.97
CA GLN A 42 -5.93 -5.63 13.11
C GLN A 42 -5.67 -4.19 12.70
N ALA A 43 -4.77 -3.93 11.73
CA ALA A 43 -4.41 -2.56 11.37
C ALA A 43 -5.55 -1.83 10.65
N HIS A 44 -6.09 -2.39 9.57
CA HIS A 44 -7.07 -1.72 8.71
C HIS A 44 -8.52 -2.04 8.98
N ARG A 45 -8.82 -3.08 9.79
CA ARG A 45 -10.19 -3.50 10.11
C ARG A 45 -11.05 -3.71 8.86
N ALA A 46 -10.43 -4.31 7.84
CA ALA A 46 -11.05 -4.59 6.56
C ALA A 46 -11.92 -5.85 6.58
N LEU A 47 -11.65 -6.74 7.53
CA LEU A 47 -12.41 -7.99 7.76
C LEU A 47 -12.48 -8.31 9.26
N GLU A 48 -13.41 -9.16 9.64
CA GLU A 48 -13.45 -9.82 10.93
C GLU A 48 -13.11 -11.30 10.77
N LEU A 49 -12.34 -11.84 11.72
CA LEU A 49 -11.99 -13.25 11.80
C LEU A 49 -12.74 -13.92 12.92
N HIS A 50 -13.14 -15.18 12.71
CA HIS A 50 -13.63 -16.01 13.79
C HIS A 50 -12.59 -16.07 14.93
N PRO A 51 -12.99 -16.03 16.21
CA PRO A 51 -12.05 -16.00 17.35
C PRO A 51 -10.98 -17.08 17.32
N THR A 52 -11.32 -18.30 16.90
CA THR A 52 -10.36 -19.42 16.77
C THR A 52 -9.27 -19.12 15.75
N ILE A 53 -9.62 -18.58 14.58
CA ILE A 53 -8.63 -18.25 13.53
C ILE A 53 -7.79 -17.04 13.94
N SER A 54 -8.44 -16.03 14.52
CA SER A 54 -7.73 -14.86 15.07
C SER A 54 -6.70 -15.27 16.11
N HIS A 55 -7.10 -16.16 17.05
CA HIS A 55 -6.20 -16.66 18.08
C HIS A 55 -5.08 -17.54 17.52
N PHE A 56 -5.38 -18.42 16.55
CA PHE A 56 -4.37 -19.24 15.86
C PHE A 56 -3.29 -18.37 15.23
N PHE A 57 -3.68 -17.35 14.46
CA PHE A 57 -2.71 -16.46 13.80
C PHE A 57 -1.88 -15.67 14.83
N ARG A 58 -2.51 -15.17 15.90
CA ARG A 58 -1.81 -14.46 16.96
C ARG A 58 -0.78 -15.35 17.67
N PHE A 59 -1.16 -16.59 18.02
CA PHE A 59 -0.25 -17.57 18.60
C PHE A 59 0.89 -17.92 17.65
N TRP A 60 0.58 -18.15 16.36
CA TRP A 60 1.57 -18.48 15.36
C TRP A 60 2.59 -17.35 15.15
N LEU A 61 2.13 -16.09 15.12
CA LEU A 61 3.00 -14.92 14.99
C LEU A 61 3.92 -14.76 16.20
N TRP A 62 3.41 -14.99 17.40
CA TRP A 62 4.25 -15.01 18.60
C TRP A 62 5.34 -16.08 18.50
N LEU A 63 4.98 -17.28 18.04
CA LEU A 63 5.89 -18.42 17.91
C LEU A 63 6.93 -18.20 16.80
N SER A 64 6.54 -17.63 15.66
CA SER A 64 7.38 -17.55 14.44
C SER A 64 8.08 -16.20 14.24
N THR A 65 7.68 -15.13 14.94
CA THR A 65 8.23 -13.78 14.74
C THR A 65 8.49 -13.02 16.02
N GLY A 66 7.85 -13.41 17.12
CA GLY A 66 7.85 -12.64 18.38
C GLY A 66 7.12 -11.29 18.28
N MET A 67 6.30 -11.06 17.23
CA MET A 67 5.61 -9.79 17.03
C MET A 67 4.49 -9.59 18.04
N VAL A 68 4.46 -8.39 18.62
CA VAL A 68 3.37 -7.90 19.47
C VAL A 68 2.34 -7.19 18.59
N THR A 69 1.10 -7.66 18.64
CA THR A 69 0.02 -7.15 17.77
C THR A 69 -0.16 -5.63 17.84
N LYS A 70 -0.13 -5.07 19.05
CA LYS A 70 -0.27 -3.63 19.28
C LYS A 70 0.85 -2.81 18.64
N GLU A 71 2.09 -3.26 18.82
CA GLU A 71 3.27 -2.61 18.26
C GLU A 71 3.22 -2.57 16.74
N TRP A 72 2.96 -3.73 16.12
CA TRP A 72 2.89 -3.83 14.67
C TRP A 72 1.79 -2.96 14.08
N ALA A 73 0.59 -3.03 14.64
CA ALA A 73 -0.54 -2.24 14.18
C ALA A 73 -0.30 -0.72 14.34
N ALA A 74 0.35 -0.32 15.45
CA ALA A 74 0.67 1.08 15.71
C ALA A 74 1.69 1.64 14.71
N VAL A 75 2.80 0.93 14.48
CA VAL A 75 3.84 1.33 13.53
C VAL A 75 3.25 1.44 12.12
N HIS A 76 2.48 0.44 11.69
CA HIS A 76 1.86 0.42 10.37
C HIS A 76 0.84 1.54 10.16
N ARG A 77 -0.02 1.82 11.15
CA ARG A 77 -0.97 2.93 11.09
C ARG A 77 -0.28 4.29 11.11
N LYS A 78 0.83 4.43 11.85
CA LYS A 78 1.65 5.64 11.83
C LYS A 78 2.24 5.87 10.44
N HIS A 79 2.77 4.82 9.80
CA HIS A 79 3.25 4.88 8.44
C HIS A 79 2.19 5.44 7.48
N HIS A 80 0.96 4.88 7.47
CA HIS A 80 -0.12 5.42 6.64
C HIS A 80 -0.51 6.86 6.95
N ALA A 81 -0.48 7.24 8.23
CA ALA A 81 -0.85 8.59 8.66
C ALA A 81 0.22 9.65 8.35
N LYS A 82 1.49 9.23 8.28
CA LYS A 82 2.67 10.09 8.16
C LYS A 82 3.57 9.71 7.00
N CYS A 83 3.02 8.99 6.02
CA CYS A 83 3.77 8.45 4.90
C CYS A 83 4.70 9.49 4.27
N GLU A 84 5.99 9.13 4.16
CA GLU A 84 7.07 9.95 3.56
C GLU A 84 7.38 11.28 4.24
N THR A 85 6.85 11.53 5.44
CA THR A 85 7.27 12.63 6.30
C THR A 85 8.42 12.18 7.22
N GLU A 86 9.05 13.13 7.93
CA GLU A 86 10.08 12.83 8.93
C GLU A 86 9.57 11.96 10.09
N GLU A 87 8.25 11.92 10.31
CA GLU A 87 7.61 11.06 11.31
C GLU A 87 7.32 9.63 10.83
N ASP A 88 7.52 9.35 9.53
CA ASP A 88 7.31 8.01 8.97
C ASP A 88 8.36 7.03 9.51
N PRO A 89 7.94 5.91 10.14
CA PRO A 89 8.89 5.01 10.79
C PRO A 89 9.87 4.31 9.84
N HIS A 90 9.60 4.22 8.54
CA HIS A 90 10.44 3.47 7.61
C HIS A 90 10.44 3.98 6.16
N SER A 91 10.25 5.28 5.95
CA SER A 91 10.25 5.83 4.59
C SER A 91 11.62 5.75 3.91
N PRO A 92 11.72 5.18 2.70
CA PRO A 92 12.97 5.20 1.95
C PRO A 92 13.34 6.60 1.44
N ARG A 93 12.40 7.55 1.43
CA ARG A 93 12.69 8.97 1.12
C ARG A 93 13.39 9.67 2.27
N VAL A 94 13.10 9.29 3.50
CA VAL A 94 13.71 9.87 4.71
C VAL A 94 15.03 9.17 5.04
N TYR A 95 15.00 7.84 5.10
CA TYR A 95 16.14 7.03 5.55
C TYR A 95 17.06 6.54 4.42
N GLY A 96 16.60 6.64 3.17
CA GLY A 96 17.26 6.04 2.01
C GLY A 96 16.92 4.57 1.81
N LEU A 97 16.82 4.15 0.54
CA LEU A 97 16.40 2.79 0.18
C LEU A 97 17.28 1.71 0.83
N ARG A 98 18.60 1.89 0.80
CA ARG A 98 19.55 0.90 1.36
C ARG A 98 19.30 0.64 2.84
N LYS A 99 19.07 1.70 3.63
CA LYS A 99 18.82 1.55 5.05
C LYS A 99 17.52 0.81 5.32
N VAL A 100 16.43 1.17 4.61
CA VAL A 100 15.15 0.46 4.79
C VAL A 100 15.26 -1.01 4.39
N LEU A 101 15.97 -1.34 3.30
CA LEU A 101 16.17 -2.72 2.86
C LEU A 101 16.96 -3.58 3.86
N LEU A 102 18.01 -3.03 4.47
CA LEU A 102 18.94 -3.79 5.30
C LEU A 102 18.65 -3.68 6.80
N GLU A 103 18.06 -2.58 7.24
CA GLU A 103 17.82 -2.26 8.65
C GLU A 103 16.33 -2.03 8.94
N GLY A 104 15.42 -2.50 8.05
CA GLY A 104 13.97 -2.29 8.19
C GLY A 104 13.41 -2.82 9.52
N THR A 105 13.97 -3.92 10.03
CA THR A 105 13.60 -4.47 11.36
C THR A 105 14.02 -3.55 12.50
N GLU A 106 15.18 -2.91 12.39
CA GLU A 106 15.65 -1.96 13.41
C GLU A 106 14.79 -0.69 13.40
N LEU A 107 14.47 -0.18 12.22
CA LEU A 107 13.52 0.93 12.08
C LEU A 107 12.15 0.60 12.69
N TYR A 108 11.66 -0.63 12.46
CA TYR A 108 10.43 -1.11 13.09
C TYR A 108 10.54 -1.11 14.62
N ARG A 109 11.63 -1.64 15.20
CA ARG A 109 11.86 -1.68 16.65
C ARG A 109 11.88 -0.29 17.28
N ILE A 110 12.52 0.67 16.61
CA ILE A 110 12.51 2.08 17.05
C ILE A 110 11.08 2.61 17.11
N GLY A 111 10.30 2.41 16.05
CA GLY A 111 8.88 2.84 16.02
C GLY A 111 8.01 2.11 17.06
N ALA A 112 8.27 0.82 17.29
CA ALA A 112 7.55 -0.01 18.26
C ALA A 112 7.88 0.33 19.73
N SER A 113 9.04 0.90 20.00
CA SER A 113 9.44 1.36 21.34
C SER A 113 8.92 2.77 21.69
N ASP A 114 8.37 3.50 20.72
CA ASP A 114 7.86 4.86 20.93
C ASP A 114 6.49 4.82 21.61
N ALA A 115 6.44 5.26 22.87
CA ALA A 115 5.23 5.26 23.68
C ALA A 115 4.10 6.15 23.09
N GLU A 116 4.43 7.27 22.43
CA GLU A 116 3.46 8.13 21.78
C GLU A 116 2.82 7.42 20.59
N THR A 117 3.62 6.73 19.77
CA THR A 117 3.15 5.89 18.66
C THR A 117 2.19 4.83 19.15
N LEU A 118 2.54 4.10 20.21
CA LEU A 118 1.71 3.05 20.77
C LEU A 118 0.40 3.59 21.37
N ALA A 119 0.44 4.74 22.04
CA ALA A 119 -0.74 5.36 22.61
C ALA A 119 -1.72 5.85 21.51
N LYS A 120 -1.19 6.52 20.49
CA LYS A 120 -1.98 7.16 19.45
C LYS A 120 -2.51 6.17 18.40
N TYR A 121 -1.71 5.22 17.96
CA TYR A 121 -2.01 4.34 16.84
C TYR A 121 -2.31 2.88 17.23
N GLY A 122 -1.98 2.45 18.47
CA GLY A 122 -2.15 1.06 18.93
C GLY A 122 -3.56 0.70 19.43
N HIS A 123 -4.56 1.56 19.23
CA HIS A 123 -5.90 1.37 19.76
C HIS A 123 -6.67 0.19 19.10
N GLY A 124 -7.48 -0.50 19.90
CA GLY A 124 -8.39 -1.56 19.47
C GLY A 124 -7.71 -2.84 19.00
N THR A 125 -6.48 -3.08 19.43
CA THR A 125 -5.77 -4.36 19.34
C THR A 125 -6.10 -5.21 20.57
N PRO A 126 -5.87 -6.54 20.54
CA PRO A 126 -6.10 -7.39 21.70
C PRO A 126 -5.34 -6.91 22.94
N ASP A 127 -6.05 -6.95 24.09
CA ASP A 127 -5.50 -6.63 25.41
C ASP A 127 -6.03 -7.62 26.47
N ASP A 128 -6.04 -8.91 26.12
CA ASP A 128 -6.47 -9.99 26.99
C ASP A 128 -5.32 -10.50 27.88
N TRP A 129 -5.62 -11.49 28.76
CA TRP A 129 -4.65 -12.07 29.67
C TRP A 129 -3.45 -12.68 28.93
N LEU A 130 -3.67 -13.38 27.80
CA LEU A 130 -2.59 -13.99 27.00
C LEU A 130 -1.68 -12.92 26.39
N GLU A 131 -2.26 -11.84 25.85
CA GLU A 131 -1.48 -10.74 25.31
C GLU A 131 -0.56 -10.14 26.37
N ARG A 132 -1.12 -9.77 27.54
CA ARG A 132 -0.37 -9.11 28.61
C ARG A 132 0.68 -9.97 29.28
N ASN A 133 0.36 -11.27 29.50
CA ASN A 133 1.20 -12.15 30.33
C ASN A 133 2.08 -13.12 29.53
N VAL A 134 1.77 -13.38 28.26
CA VAL A 134 2.51 -14.32 27.42
C VAL A 134 3.12 -13.61 26.22
N TYR A 135 2.30 -13.09 25.31
CA TYR A 135 2.78 -12.64 24.00
C TYR A 135 3.65 -11.37 24.10
N SER A 136 3.13 -10.31 24.70
CA SER A 136 3.88 -9.06 24.86
C SER A 136 5.03 -9.19 25.88
N ARG A 137 4.79 -9.88 26.99
CA ARG A 137 5.79 -10.00 28.06
C ARG A 137 6.95 -10.90 27.69
N HIS A 138 6.71 -11.93 26.89
CA HIS A 138 7.67 -12.98 26.55
C HIS A 138 7.77 -13.17 25.02
N SER A 139 7.91 -12.09 24.26
CA SER A 139 7.96 -12.11 22.81
C SER A 139 9.08 -13.00 22.24
N VAL A 140 10.24 -13.02 22.87
CA VAL A 140 11.39 -13.85 22.47
C VAL A 140 11.19 -15.33 22.78
N LEU A 141 10.38 -15.65 23.81
CA LEU A 141 10.14 -17.04 24.23
C LEU A 141 9.49 -17.88 23.13
N GLY A 142 8.53 -17.31 22.39
CA GLY A 142 7.88 -17.99 21.28
C GLY A 142 8.89 -18.42 20.22
N VAL A 143 9.77 -17.51 19.83
CA VAL A 143 10.84 -17.75 18.85
C VAL A 143 11.82 -18.83 19.31
N ALA A 144 12.14 -18.85 20.61
CA ALA A 144 12.99 -19.90 21.21
C ALA A 144 12.28 -21.26 21.22
N ILE A 145 10.99 -21.30 21.52
CA ILE A 145 10.18 -22.54 21.46
C ILE A 145 10.13 -23.08 20.03
N MET A 146 9.95 -22.22 19.02
CA MET A 146 9.99 -22.64 17.60
C MET A 146 11.35 -23.25 17.24
N LEU A 147 12.45 -22.64 17.68
CA LEU A 147 13.79 -23.22 17.48
C LEU A 147 13.90 -24.63 18.07
N VAL A 148 13.47 -24.81 19.33
CA VAL A 148 13.48 -26.13 19.97
C VAL A 148 12.61 -27.13 19.23
N PHE A 149 11.43 -26.69 18.78
CA PHE A 149 10.50 -27.52 18.01
C PHE A 149 11.12 -27.98 16.69
N ASP A 150 11.71 -27.05 15.92
CA ASP A 150 12.37 -27.38 14.65
C ASP A 150 13.59 -28.28 14.85
N LEU A 151 14.39 -28.06 15.90
CA LEU A 151 15.53 -28.94 16.24
C LEU A 151 15.07 -30.35 16.63
N VAL A 152 14.03 -30.48 17.43
CA VAL A 152 13.49 -31.78 17.83
C VAL A 152 12.94 -32.55 16.61
N LEU A 153 12.19 -31.88 15.75
CA LEU A 153 11.61 -32.53 14.58
C LEU A 153 12.65 -32.87 13.52
N PHE A 154 13.53 -31.94 13.17
CA PHE A 154 14.37 -32.02 11.98
C PHE A 154 15.88 -32.12 12.29
N GLY A 155 16.25 -32.21 13.57
CA GLY A 155 17.65 -32.26 14.00
C GLY A 155 18.41 -30.99 13.58
N PHE A 156 19.65 -31.15 13.13
CA PHE A 156 20.47 -30.01 12.72
C PHE A 156 19.90 -29.24 11.50
N ALA A 157 19.18 -29.92 10.60
CA ALA A 157 18.47 -29.27 9.50
C ALA A 157 17.37 -28.32 9.99
N GLY A 158 16.80 -28.58 11.19
CA GLY A 158 15.81 -27.70 11.84
C GLY A 158 16.34 -26.31 12.13
N LEU A 159 17.64 -26.14 12.38
CA LEU A 159 18.25 -24.81 12.52
C LEU A 159 18.12 -23.99 11.23
N THR A 160 18.28 -24.62 10.07
CA THR A 160 18.13 -23.96 8.77
C THR A 160 16.64 -23.62 8.51
N VAL A 161 15.73 -24.55 8.83
CA VAL A 161 14.27 -24.31 8.71
C VAL A 161 13.87 -23.10 9.56
N TRP A 162 14.28 -23.08 10.83
CA TRP A 162 14.04 -21.96 11.73
C TRP A 162 14.66 -20.65 11.24
N ALA A 163 15.91 -20.66 10.76
CA ALA A 163 16.58 -19.47 10.26
C ALA A 163 15.85 -18.84 9.06
N VAL A 164 15.35 -19.67 8.15
CA VAL A 164 14.54 -19.20 7.00
C VAL A 164 13.26 -18.53 7.49
N GLN A 165 12.54 -19.14 8.46
CA GLN A 165 11.35 -18.54 9.05
C GLN A 165 11.64 -17.18 9.70
N MET A 166 12.74 -17.09 10.47
CA MET A 166 13.11 -15.85 11.17
C MET A 166 13.56 -14.74 10.23
N LEU A 167 14.16 -15.06 9.09
CA LEU A 167 14.67 -14.06 8.14
C LEU A 167 13.62 -13.57 7.15
N TRP A 168 12.57 -14.34 6.88
CA TRP A 168 11.65 -14.04 5.80
C TRP A 168 10.91 -12.72 5.99
N ILE A 169 10.21 -12.56 7.11
CA ILE A 169 9.44 -11.34 7.38
C ILE A 169 10.33 -10.10 7.55
N PRO A 170 11.43 -10.14 8.31
CA PRO A 170 12.39 -9.05 8.37
C PRO A 170 12.90 -8.59 7.01
N PHE A 171 13.28 -9.51 6.14
CA PHE A 171 13.81 -9.17 4.83
C PHE A 171 12.71 -8.73 3.85
N PHE A 172 11.68 -9.54 3.66
CA PHE A 172 10.68 -9.26 2.62
C PHE A 172 9.65 -8.21 3.05
N ALA A 173 9.09 -8.29 4.27
CA ALA A 173 8.08 -7.32 4.69
C ALA A 173 8.72 -6.01 5.17
N ALA A 174 9.61 -6.05 6.17
CA ALA A 174 10.19 -4.83 6.72
C ALA A 174 11.21 -4.18 5.76
N GLY A 175 11.93 -4.96 4.95
CA GLY A 175 12.88 -4.45 3.97
C GLY A 175 12.25 -4.20 2.61
N VAL A 176 11.86 -5.27 1.89
CA VAL A 176 11.45 -5.19 0.48
C VAL A 176 10.13 -4.44 0.32
N ILE A 177 9.08 -4.78 1.07
CA ILE A 177 7.79 -4.09 0.91
C ILE A 177 7.90 -2.62 1.30
N ASN A 178 8.46 -2.31 2.48
CA ASN A 178 8.59 -0.92 2.93
C ASN A 178 9.60 -0.12 2.09
N GLY A 179 10.65 -0.76 1.59
CA GLY A 179 11.67 -0.12 0.74
C GLY A 179 11.26 0.03 -0.71
N LEU A 180 11.17 -1.11 -1.45
CA LEU A 180 10.84 -1.09 -2.87
C LEU A 180 9.40 -0.66 -3.13
N GLY A 181 8.47 -0.99 -2.22
CA GLY A 181 7.07 -0.57 -2.33
C GLY A 181 6.87 0.94 -2.35
N HIS A 182 7.84 1.75 -1.85
CA HIS A 182 7.86 3.21 -1.94
C HIS A 182 8.96 3.76 -2.85
N HIS A 183 9.57 2.92 -3.70
CA HIS A 183 10.68 3.34 -4.55
C HIS A 183 10.53 2.91 -6.01
N SER A 184 10.24 1.62 -6.27
CA SER A 184 10.31 1.04 -7.61
C SER A 184 9.18 0.07 -7.87
N GLY A 185 8.48 0.27 -8.99
CA GLY A 185 7.38 -0.58 -9.42
C GLY A 185 6.41 0.15 -10.33
N TYR A 186 5.26 -0.47 -10.61
CA TYR A 186 4.21 0.15 -11.38
C TYR A 186 3.13 0.76 -10.47
N ARG A 187 2.35 1.70 -11.00
CA ARG A 187 1.27 2.36 -10.25
C ARG A 187 -0.06 2.22 -11.00
N ASN A 188 -1.08 1.79 -10.28
CA ASN A 188 -2.46 1.82 -10.75
C ASN A 188 -3.18 3.12 -10.38
N PHE A 189 -2.76 3.74 -9.28
CA PHE A 189 -3.39 4.91 -8.69
C PHE A 189 -2.35 6.01 -8.47
N GLN A 190 -2.78 7.25 -8.69
CA GLN A 190 -1.95 8.42 -8.42
C GLN A 190 -2.17 8.85 -6.95
N THR A 191 -1.58 8.10 -6.02
CA THR A 191 -1.56 8.44 -4.60
C THR A 191 -0.62 9.63 -4.33
N ASP A 192 -0.81 10.32 -3.22
CA ASP A 192 0.02 11.46 -2.84
C ASP A 192 1.43 11.04 -2.40
N ASP A 193 1.58 9.79 -1.99
CA ASP A 193 2.85 9.14 -1.65
C ASP A 193 3.55 8.51 -2.88
N ALA A 194 4.75 7.94 -2.70
CA ALA A 194 5.51 7.27 -3.74
C ALA A 194 5.22 5.76 -3.83
N SER A 195 4.16 5.26 -3.19
CA SER A 195 3.85 3.83 -3.20
C SER A 195 3.74 3.27 -4.62
N THR A 196 4.29 2.09 -4.84
CA THR A 196 4.28 1.37 -6.12
C THR A 196 3.87 -0.09 -5.90
N ASN A 197 3.28 -0.72 -6.89
CA ASN A 197 3.13 -2.18 -6.92
C ASN A 197 4.44 -2.77 -7.41
N ILE A 198 5.05 -3.65 -6.62
CA ILE A 198 6.37 -4.22 -6.95
C ILE A 198 6.24 -5.19 -8.12
N VAL A 199 5.35 -6.16 -7.98
CA VAL A 199 5.03 -7.18 -8.99
C VAL A 199 3.53 -7.50 -8.97
N PRO A 200 2.95 -7.94 -10.10
CA PRO A 200 1.52 -8.28 -10.16
C PRO A 200 1.18 -9.64 -9.50
N PHE A 201 2.17 -10.52 -9.30
CA PHE A 201 2.00 -11.83 -8.67
C PHE A 201 2.42 -11.76 -7.20
N ALA A 202 1.49 -11.36 -6.35
CA ALA A 202 1.74 -11.05 -4.96
C ALA A 202 1.54 -12.30 -4.07
N ILE A 203 2.59 -13.13 -4.02
CA ILE A 203 2.64 -14.43 -3.32
C ILE A 203 3.65 -14.42 -2.17
N LEU A 204 4.78 -13.71 -2.32
CA LEU A 204 5.91 -13.80 -1.39
C LEU A 204 5.60 -13.17 -0.03
N ILE A 205 4.74 -12.12 0.00
CA ILE A 205 4.26 -11.48 1.23
C ILE A 205 2.72 -11.35 1.21
N GLY A 206 2.04 -12.32 0.63
CA GLY A 206 0.61 -12.46 0.83
C GLY A 206 -0.28 -11.40 0.20
N GLY A 207 0.17 -10.68 -0.82
CA GLY A 207 -0.57 -9.59 -1.46
C GLY A 207 0.04 -8.21 -1.25
N GLU A 208 0.95 -8.05 -0.28
CA GLU A 208 1.54 -6.77 0.11
C GLU A 208 2.42 -6.15 -1.00
N GLU A 209 2.86 -6.94 -1.98
CA GLU A 209 3.56 -6.49 -3.19
C GLU A 209 2.70 -5.54 -4.04
N LEU A 210 1.37 -5.55 -3.85
CA LEU A 210 0.41 -4.63 -4.48
C LEU A 210 0.26 -3.34 -3.66
N HIS A 211 1.37 -2.72 -3.31
CA HIS A 211 1.46 -1.69 -2.28
C HIS A 211 0.83 -0.35 -2.68
N ASN A 212 0.90 0.05 -3.96
CA ASN A 212 0.18 1.23 -4.44
C ASN A 212 -1.35 1.05 -4.41
N ASN A 213 -1.83 -0.14 -4.72
CA ASN A 213 -3.27 -0.43 -4.60
C ASN A 213 -3.72 -0.35 -3.14
N HIS A 214 -2.88 -0.87 -2.23
CA HIS A 214 -3.11 -0.82 -0.80
C HIS A 214 -3.14 0.63 -0.28
N HIS A 215 -2.16 1.47 -0.62
CA HIS A 215 -2.13 2.88 -0.23
C HIS A 215 -3.30 3.69 -0.79
N ALA A 216 -3.78 3.36 -1.99
CA ALA A 216 -4.97 4.00 -2.55
C ALA A 216 -6.26 3.67 -1.79
N TYR A 217 -6.38 2.44 -1.29
CA TYR A 217 -7.55 1.92 -0.58
C TYR A 217 -7.15 1.07 0.63
N ALA A 218 -6.47 1.68 1.59
CA ALA A 218 -5.87 0.99 2.74
C ALA A 218 -6.86 0.14 3.55
N SER A 219 -8.13 0.53 3.62
CA SER A 219 -9.16 -0.23 4.32
C SER A 219 -9.76 -1.38 3.51
N SER A 220 -9.28 -1.68 2.30
CA SER A 220 -9.79 -2.79 1.50
C SER A 220 -9.20 -4.12 1.94
N ALA A 221 -10.05 -5.15 2.11
CA ALA A 221 -9.60 -6.52 2.34
C ALA A 221 -8.96 -7.17 1.10
N ARG A 222 -9.22 -6.62 -0.08
CA ARG A 222 -8.63 -7.05 -1.35
C ARG A 222 -7.64 -6.02 -1.84
N LEU A 223 -6.39 -6.42 -2.09
CA LEU A 223 -5.34 -5.53 -2.58
C LEU A 223 -5.22 -5.54 -4.11
N SER A 224 -5.62 -6.62 -4.80
CA SER A 224 -5.66 -6.64 -6.26
C SER A 224 -6.75 -5.72 -6.80
N SER A 225 -6.41 -4.86 -7.77
CA SER A 225 -7.32 -3.91 -8.42
C SER A 225 -7.53 -4.21 -9.90
N LYS A 226 -6.61 -4.94 -10.53
CA LYS A 226 -6.64 -5.28 -11.96
C LYS A 226 -6.79 -6.79 -12.14
N TRP A 227 -7.32 -7.19 -13.29
CA TRP A 227 -7.60 -8.60 -13.60
C TRP A 227 -6.34 -9.48 -13.66
N PHE A 228 -5.19 -8.88 -13.96
CA PHE A 228 -3.89 -9.57 -14.06
C PHE A 228 -3.13 -9.64 -12.73
N GLU A 229 -3.67 -9.05 -11.67
CA GLU A 229 -3.05 -9.02 -10.34
C GLU A 229 -3.54 -10.20 -9.50
N LEU A 230 -2.61 -10.97 -8.98
CA LEU A 230 -2.87 -12.06 -8.04
C LEU A 230 -2.61 -11.58 -6.61
N ASP A 231 -3.62 -11.61 -5.77
CA ASP A 231 -3.57 -11.38 -4.33
C ASP A 231 -3.84 -12.70 -3.61
N ILE A 232 -2.79 -13.41 -3.21
CA ILE A 232 -2.94 -14.71 -2.54
C ILE A 232 -3.64 -14.58 -1.17
N GLY A 233 -3.40 -13.48 -0.45
CA GLY A 233 -4.08 -13.19 0.82
C GLY A 233 -5.59 -13.04 0.63
N TRP A 234 -6.03 -12.41 -0.46
CA TRP A 234 -7.44 -12.33 -0.80
C TRP A 234 -8.04 -13.71 -1.08
N LEU A 235 -7.31 -14.59 -1.78
CA LEU A 235 -7.77 -15.96 -2.01
C LEU A 235 -8.01 -16.69 -0.68
N TYR A 236 -7.09 -16.59 0.28
CA TYR A 236 -7.25 -17.20 1.60
C TYR A 236 -8.41 -16.60 2.39
N ILE A 237 -8.60 -15.28 2.35
CA ILE A 237 -9.75 -14.63 2.98
C ILE A 237 -11.06 -15.18 2.40
N ARG A 238 -11.15 -15.38 1.08
CA ARG A 238 -12.35 -15.97 0.45
C ARG A 238 -12.59 -17.42 0.89
N CYS A 239 -11.53 -18.21 1.03
CA CYS A 239 -11.64 -19.57 1.56
C CYS A 239 -12.13 -19.56 3.02
N LEU A 240 -11.59 -18.69 3.87
CA LEU A 240 -12.05 -18.55 5.24
C LEU A 240 -13.50 -18.06 5.32
N GLU A 241 -13.91 -17.16 4.44
CA GLU A 241 -15.29 -16.66 4.38
C GLU A 241 -16.28 -17.75 3.95
N LEU A 242 -15.92 -18.57 2.96
CA LEU A 242 -16.73 -19.73 2.55
C LEU A 242 -16.91 -20.77 3.68
N LEU A 243 -15.91 -20.89 4.56
CA LEU A 243 -15.97 -21.76 5.75
C LEU A 243 -16.66 -21.09 6.97
N GLY A 244 -17.14 -19.85 6.84
CA GLY A 244 -17.72 -19.09 7.96
C GLY A 244 -16.69 -18.64 9.00
N LEU A 245 -15.40 -18.66 8.68
CA LEU A 245 -14.27 -18.33 9.56
C LEU A 245 -13.77 -16.88 9.39
N ALA A 246 -14.28 -16.16 8.42
CA ALA A 246 -14.02 -14.74 8.20
C ALA A 246 -15.26 -14.03 7.65
N GLN A 247 -15.35 -12.71 7.87
CA GLN A 247 -16.35 -11.84 7.28
C GLN A 247 -15.67 -10.59 6.72
N VAL A 248 -15.76 -10.39 5.42
CA VAL A 248 -15.25 -9.17 4.76
C VAL A 248 -16.15 -7.99 5.11
N LYS A 249 -15.55 -6.91 5.63
CA LYS A 249 -16.27 -5.69 6.03
C LYS A 249 -16.12 -4.57 5.00
N LYS A 250 -14.95 -4.48 4.37
CA LYS A 250 -14.64 -3.37 3.46
C LYS A 250 -13.89 -3.87 2.23
N LEU A 251 -14.31 -3.36 1.09
CA LEU A 251 -13.63 -3.51 -0.20
C LEU A 251 -13.41 -2.13 -0.81
N ALA A 252 -12.45 -2.04 -1.72
CA ALA A 252 -12.29 -0.85 -2.54
C ALA A 252 -13.61 -0.56 -3.25
N PRO A 253 -14.12 0.67 -3.19
CA PRO A 253 -15.38 1.04 -3.81
C PRO A 253 -15.27 0.86 -5.33
N LYS A 254 -16.39 0.60 -6.00
CA LYS A 254 -16.48 0.51 -7.45
C LYS A 254 -17.11 1.76 -8.00
N ILE A 255 -16.55 2.32 -9.07
CA ILE A 255 -17.17 3.42 -9.80
C ILE A 255 -18.38 2.87 -10.55
N ARG A 256 -19.52 3.49 -10.36
CA ARG A 256 -20.70 3.31 -11.23
C ARG A 256 -20.74 4.44 -12.23
N PHE A 257 -21.26 4.15 -13.43
CA PHE A 257 -21.44 5.14 -14.48
C PHE A 257 -22.93 5.30 -14.79
N GLU A 258 -23.39 6.54 -14.73
CA GLU A 258 -24.70 6.95 -15.21
C GLU A 258 -24.52 7.73 -16.50
N PHE A 259 -25.07 7.22 -17.58
CA PHE A 259 -24.96 7.88 -18.89
C PHE A 259 -25.98 9.04 -19.02
N GLY A 260 -25.57 10.09 -19.73
CA GLY A 260 -26.47 11.20 -20.08
C GLY A 260 -26.66 12.27 -18.99
N LYS A 261 -25.87 12.27 -17.91
CA LYS A 261 -25.89 13.35 -16.93
C LYS A 261 -25.41 14.69 -17.57
N ALA A 262 -26.28 15.67 -17.58
CA ALA A 262 -25.95 17.02 -18.10
C ALA A 262 -25.21 17.88 -17.05
N ARG A 263 -25.35 17.57 -15.74
CA ARG A 263 -24.75 18.31 -14.63
C ARG A 263 -24.22 17.35 -13.56
N CYS A 264 -23.23 17.81 -12.82
CA CYS A 264 -22.74 17.13 -11.63
C CYS A 264 -23.78 17.23 -10.50
N ASP A 265 -23.97 16.16 -9.77
CA ASP A 265 -24.79 16.10 -8.57
C ASP A 265 -23.95 15.69 -7.34
N VAL A 266 -24.60 15.57 -6.18
CA VAL A 266 -23.96 15.16 -4.94
C VAL A 266 -23.33 13.78 -5.05
N GLN A 267 -23.95 12.85 -5.80
CA GLN A 267 -23.41 11.51 -6.01
C GLN A 267 -22.16 11.55 -6.88
N THR A 268 -22.14 12.40 -7.92
CA THR A 268 -20.95 12.66 -8.74
C THR A 268 -19.79 13.19 -7.89
N LEU A 269 -20.05 14.21 -7.06
CA LEU A 269 -19.03 14.78 -6.16
C LEU A 269 -18.48 13.70 -5.20
N GLN A 270 -19.37 12.93 -4.58
CA GLN A 270 -18.98 11.86 -3.66
C GLN A 270 -18.15 10.78 -4.36
N ALA A 271 -18.55 10.37 -5.56
CA ALA A 271 -17.80 9.40 -6.36
C ALA A 271 -16.42 9.94 -6.75
N VAL A 272 -16.31 11.20 -7.19
CA VAL A 272 -15.04 11.84 -7.55
C VAL A 272 -14.09 11.91 -6.36
N ILE A 273 -14.56 12.28 -5.17
CA ILE A 273 -13.75 12.34 -3.95
C ILE A 273 -13.34 10.93 -3.51
N THR A 274 -14.26 9.98 -3.53
CA THR A 274 -14.00 8.58 -3.13
C THR A 274 -12.97 7.92 -4.02
N HIS A 275 -13.02 8.19 -5.31
CA HIS A 275 -12.13 7.62 -6.32
C HIS A 275 -11.03 8.57 -6.80
N ARG A 276 -10.68 9.58 -5.99
CA ARG A 276 -9.77 10.67 -6.37
C ARG A 276 -8.48 10.19 -7.06
N TYR A 277 -7.85 9.15 -6.57
CA TYR A 277 -6.60 8.62 -7.15
C TYR A 277 -6.80 7.97 -8.53
N ASP A 278 -7.93 7.27 -8.74
CA ASP A 278 -8.27 6.73 -10.06
C ASP A 278 -8.67 7.88 -11.02
N VAL A 279 -9.38 8.90 -10.53
CA VAL A 279 -9.74 10.10 -11.28
C VAL A 279 -8.50 10.81 -11.83
N VAL A 280 -7.50 11.10 -10.97
CA VAL A 280 -6.24 11.73 -11.41
C VAL A 280 -5.47 10.85 -12.37
N GLN A 281 -5.43 9.54 -12.14
CA GLN A 281 -4.78 8.59 -13.03
C GLN A 281 -5.45 8.55 -14.42
N ARG A 282 -6.77 8.56 -14.47
CA ARG A 282 -7.52 8.62 -15.74
C ARG A 282 -7.32 9.96 -16.45
N PHE A 283 -7.33 11.06 -15.69
CA PHE A 283 -7.00 12.39 -16.22
C PHE A 283 -5.63 12.40 -16.88
N ALA A 284 -4.61 11.93 -16.17
CA ALA A 284 -3.23 11.85 -16.70
C ALA A 284 -3.13 10.96 -17.94
N ARG A 285 -3.85 9.83 -17.97
CA ARG A 285 -3.87 8.92 -19.14
C ARG A 285 -4.56 9.53 -20.34
N SER A 286 -5.72 10.19 -20.15
CA SER A 286 -6.49 10.80 -21.25
C SER A 286 -5.71 11.90 -21.98
N LEU A 287 -4.83 12.61 -21.25
CA LEU A 287 -4.05 13.73 -21.77
C LEU A 287 -2.62 13.36 -22.18
N LYS A 288 -2.21 12.10 -22.06
CA LYS A 288 -0.83 11.67 -22.30
C LYS A 288 -0.32 12.02 -23.70
N SER A 289 -1.11 11.76 -24.74
CA SER A 289 -0.74 12.11 -26.12
C SER A 289 -0.71 13.62 -26.32
N THR A 290 -1.74 14.35 -25.89
CA THR A 290 -1.80 15.82 -25.98
C THR A 290 -0.59 16.48 -25.34
N LEU A 291 -0.20 16.05 -24.15
CA LEU A 291 1.00 16.56 -23.44
C LEU A 291 2.28 16.21 -24.19
N ALA A 292 2.40 15.00 -24.74
CA ALA A 292 3.57 14.59 -25.50
C ALA A 292 3.75 15.43 -26.78
N ASP A 293 2.67 15.58 -27.55
CA ASP A 293 2.70 16.35 -28.80
C ASP A 293 3.02 17.83 -28.54
N GLU A 294 2.45 18.40 -27.49
CA GLU A 294 2.69 19.79 -27.15
C GLU A 294 4.09 20.06 -26.61
N LEU A 295 4.67 19.14 -25.84
CA LEU A 295 6.06 19.25 -25.37
C LEU A 295 7.06 19.14 -26.53
N GLU A 296 6.81 18.31 -27.53
CA GLU A 296 7.64 18.26 -28.74
C GLU A 296 7.53 19.58 -29.54
N ARG A 297 6.35 20.19 -29.63
CA ARG A 297 6.19 21.51 -30.25
C ARG A 297 6.94 22.61 -29.52
N VAL A 298 6.95 22.60 -28.18
CA VAL A 298 7.72 23.55 -27.35
C VAL A 298 9.22 23.38 -27.58
N LYS A 299 9.71 22.15 -27.65
CA LYS A 299 11.11 21.83 -27.94
C LYS A 299 11.54 22.30 -29.34
N THR A 300 10.70 22.06 -30.36
CA THR A 300 11.02 22.48 -31.75
C THR A 300 11.03 24.00 -31.93
N ARG A 301 10.39 24.76 -31.03
CA ARG A 301 10.45 26.24 -31.01
C ARG A 301 11.70 26.81 -30.36
N GLY A 302 12.72 25.97 -30.09
CA GLY A 302 14.05 26.40 -29.64
C GLY A 302 14.23 26.51 -28.13
N GLN A 303 13.30 25.99 -27.32
CA GLN A 303 13.52 25.91 -25.88
C GLN A 303 14.33 24.67 -25.53
N ALA A 304 15.43 24.84 -24.76
CA ALA A 304 16.22 23.76 -24.19
C ALA A 304 15.45 23.11 -23.04
N VAL A 305 14.49 22.23 -23.36
CA VAL A 305 13.60 21.59 -22.38
C VAL A 305 13.85 20.09 -22.38
N ASP A 306 14.22 19.55 -21.22
CA ASP A 306 14.17 18.09 -21.00
C ASP A 306 12.71 17.64 -20.81
N ILE A 307 12.17 17.03 -21.85
CA ILE A 307 10.78 16.57 -21.89
C ILE A 307 10.45 15.62 -20.74
N GLN A 308 11.38 14.76 -20.32
CA GLN A 308 11.14 13.79 -19.24
C GLN A 308 11.06 14.48 -17.88
N ILE A 309 11.86 15.52 -17.69
CA ILE A 309 11.83 16.34 -16.47
C ILE A 309 10.52 17.12 -16.39
N VAL A 310 10.12 17.77 -17.48
CA VAL A 310 8.89 18.56 -17.52
C VAL A 310 7.66 17.66 -17.37
N LYS A 311 7.63 16.47 -17.98
CA LYS A 311 6.55 15.49 -17.77
C LYS A 311 6.39 15.13 -16.28
N ARG A 312 7.48 14.99 -15.53
CA ARG A 312 7.43 14.73 -14.07
C ARG A 312 6.87 15.93 -13.32
N TRP A 313 7.26 17.16 -13.66
CA TRP A 313 6.75 18.38 -13.04
C TRP A 313 5.25 18.58 -13.29
N LEU A 314 4.76 18.32 -14.49
CA LEU A 314 3.34 18.41 -14.84
C LEU A 314 2.45 17.43 -14.07
N GLN A 315 3.03 16.34 -13.52
CA GLN A 315 2.34 15.35 -12.71
C GLN A 315 2.36 15.64 -11.21
N ARG A 316 3.10 16.65 -10.76
CA ARG A 316 3.25 17.01 -9.33
C ARG A 316 2.44 18.27 -9.00
N ASP A 317 2.10 18.40 -7.72
CA ASP A 317 1.54 19.65 -7.23
C ASP A 317 2.61 20.75 -7.22
N ARG A 318 2.16 21.98 -7.43
CA ARG A 318 3.06 23.15 -7.47
C ARG A 318 3.87 23.29 -6.16
N ASN A 319 3.23 22.96 -5.04
CA ASN A 319 3.85 23.06 -3.72
C ASN A 319 4.94 22.00 -3.47
N ASP A 320 4.87 20.86 -4.18
CA ASP A 320 5.83 19.75 -4.07
C ASP A 320 7.05 19.92 -4.96
N LEU A 321 7.09 20.98 -5.77
CA LEU A 321 8.21 21.32 -6.62
C LEU A 321 9.21 22.23 -5.88
N ALA A 322 10.51 21.99 -6.07
CA ALA A 322 11.55 22.88 -5.58
C ALA A 322 11.42 24.27 -6.24
N ALA A 323 11.95 25.31 -5.61
CA ALA A 323 11.83 26.69 -6.12
C ALA A 323 12.33 26.84 -7.55
N HIS A 324 13.48 26.25 -7.88
CA HIS A 324 14.05 26.28 -9.23
C HIS A 324 13.21 25.49 -10.25
N GLU A 325 12.59 24.37 -9.85
CA GLU A 325 11.69 23.59 -10.71
C GLU A 325 10.41 24.38 -11.04
N ARG A 326 9.87 25.11 -10.05
CA ARG A 326 8.69 25.97 -10.23
C ARG A 326 8.95 27.06 -11.26
N VAL A 327 10.08 27.75 -11.16
CA VAL A 327 10.44 28.82 -12.11
C VAL A 327 10.55 28.26 -13.54
N ARG A 328 11.25 27.15 -13.72
CA ARG A 328 11.39 26.50 -15.04
C ARG A 328 10.06 25.98 -15.59
N LEU A 329 9.22 25.40 -14.73
CA LEU A 329 7.89 24.97 -15.15
C LEU A 329 7.05 26.17 -15.62
N GLU A 330 7.05 27.29 -14.89
CA GLU A 330 6.34 28.51 -15.29
C GLU A 330 6.80 29.05 -16.62
N GLU A 331 8.10 29.02 -16.92
CA GLU A 331 8.63 29.38 -18.24
C GLU A 331 8.03 28.51 -19.35
N VAL A 332 7.99 27.18 -19.13
CA VAL A 332 7.38 26.26 -20.11
C VAL A 332 5.88 26.51 -20.26
N LEU A 333 5.16 26.72 -19.16
CA LEU A 333 3.72 27.00 -19.19
C LEU A 333 3.36 28.31 -19.91
N ARG A 334 4.23 29.33 -19.87
CA ARG A 334 4.05 30.59 -20.61
C ARG A 334 4.17 30.39 -22.12
N THR A 335 4.87 29.37 -22.59
CA THR A 335 5.08 29.13 -24.02
C THR A 335 3.97 28.30 -24.68
N SER A 336 3.16 27.61 -23.87
CA SER A 336 2.06 26.79 -24.36
C SER A 336 0.78 26.96 -23.54
N LYS A 337 -0.23 27.54 -24.16
CA LYS A 337 -1.57 27.67 -23.57
C LYS A 337 -2.19 26.30 -23.23
N VAL A 338 -1.90 25.27 -24.04
CA VAL A 338 -2.39 23.91 -23.82
C VAL A 338 -1.81 23.33 -22.54
N LEU A 339 -0.46 23.40 -22.39
CA LEU A 339 0.21 22.92 -21.17
C LEU A 339 -0.28 23.68 -19.93
N ALA A 340 -0.39 25.00 -20.01
CA ALA A 340 -0.89 25.82 -18.92
C ALA A 340 -2.31 25.45 -18.51
N THR A 341 -3.22 25.28 -19.50
CA THR A 341 -4.60 24.86 -19.25
C THR A 341 -4.67 23.48 -18.61
N VAL A 342 -3.97 22.50 -19.15
CA VAL A 342 -3.98 21.13 -18.61
C VAL A 342 -3.42 21.09 -17.18
N TYR A 343 -2.34 21.83 -16.92
CA TYR A 343 -1.74 21.88 -15.58
C TYR A 343 -2.67 22.57 -14.57
N SER A 344 -3.26 23.71 -14.91
CA SER A 344 -4.23 24.40 -14.05
C SER A 344 -5.44 23.52 -13.75
N MET A 345 -6.02 22.89 -14.79
CA MET A 345 -7.17 21.98 -14.65
C MET A 345 -6.84 20.78 -13.73
N ARG A 346 -5.61 20.25 -13.80
CA ARG A 346 -5.17 19.20 -12.88
C ARG A 346 -5.10 19.71 -11.43
N GLN A 347 -4.44 20.86 -11.19
CA GLN A 347 -4.31 21.45 -9.85
C GLN A 347 -5.68 21.72 -9.22
N GLU A 348 -6.62 22.27 -9.99
CA GLU A 348 -7.97 22.54 -9.52
C GLU A 348 -8.77 21.27 -9.24
N LEU A 349 -8.60 20.22 -10.04
CA LEU A 349 -9.22 18.93 -9.81
C LEU A 349 -8.72 18.30 -8.49
N THR A 350 -7.41 18.36 -8.24
CA THR A 350 -6.82 17.84 -7.00
C THR A 350 -7.22 18.69 -5.78
N ALA A 351 -7.41 19.98 -5.93
CA ALA A 351 -7.86 20.86 -4.86
C ALA A 351 -9.27 20.54 -4.32
N LEU A 352 -10.12 19.85 -5.10
CA LEU A 352 -11.49 19.48 -4.67
C LEU A 352 -11.51 18.56 -3.44
N TRP A 353 -10.48 17.74 -3.24
CA TRP A 353 -10.37 16.83 -2.09
C TRP A 353 -9.23 17.15 -1.13
N ALA A 354 -8.45 18.18 -1.44
CA ALA A 354 -7.54 18.75 -0.47
C ALA A 354 -8.33 19.25 0.75
N ARG A 355 -7.70 19.28 1.91
CA ARG A 355 -8.35 19.77 3.14
C ARG A 355 -9.00 21.13 2.88
N SER A 356 -10.31 21.14 2.79
CA SER A 356 -11.09 22.32 2.48
C SER A 356 -12.09 22.56 3.60
N THR A 357 -12.21 23.80 4.01
CA THR A 357 -13.31 24.30 4.84
C THR A 357 -14.57 24.57 3.99
N ALA A 358 -14.50 24.31 2.68
CA ALA A 358 -15.60 24.54 1.75
C ALA A 358 -16.80 23.63 2.06
N SER A 359 -18.00 24.19 1.96
CA SER A 359 -19.22 23.39 2.08
C SER A 359 -19.37 22.42 0.91
N LYS A 360 -20.21 21.40 1.11
CA LYS A 360 -20.55 20.42 0.06
C LYS A 360 -21.10 21.06 -1.20
N GLU A 361 -21.90 22.10 -1.04
CA GLU A 361 -22.47 22.89 -2.13
C GLU A 361 -21.38 23.67 -2.88
N GLN A 362 -20.46 24.28 -2.17
CA GLN A 362 -19.33 24.98 -2.78
C GLN A 362 -18.44 24.03 -3.59
N LEU A 363 -18.15 22.83 -3.07
CA LEU A 363 -17.37 21.82 -3.79
C LEU A 363 -18.12 21.30 -5.04
N LEU A 364 -19.43 21.13 -4.96
CA LEU A 364 -20.26 20.75 -6.11
C LEU A 364 -20.23 21.83 -7.22
N ASN A 365 -20.37 23.08 -6.83
CA ASN A 365 -20.30 24.19 -7.77
C ASN A 365 -18.90 24.31 -8.40
N GLN A 366 -17.84 24.08 -7.66
CA GLN A 366 -16.47 24.04 -8.17
C GLN A 366 -16.26 22.90 -9.17
N LEU A 367 -16.79 21.71 -8.88
CA LEU A 367 -16.74 20.56 -9.81
C LEU A 367 -17.50 20.84 -11.10
N GLU A 368 -18.71 21.39 -11.02
CA GLU A 368 -19.50 21.74 -12.21
C GLU A 368 -18.83 22.84 -13.05
N ASP A 369 -18.26 23.88 -12.40
CA ASP A 369 -17.50 24.91 -13.08
C ASP A 369 -16.26 24.35 -13.77
N TRP A 370 -15.55 23.44 -13.11
CA TRP A 370 -14.42 22.71 -13.66
C TRP A 370 -14.83 21.96 -14.93
N CYS A 371 -15.90 21.18 -14.91
CA CYS A 371 -16.41 20.45 -16.05
C CYS A 371 -16.78 21.40 -17.23
N ARG A 372 -17.44 22.50 -16.93
CA ARG A 372 -17.83 23.51 -17.94
C ARG A 372 -16.60 24.16 -18.60
N ARG A 373 -15.54 24.46 -17.83
CA ARG A 373 -14.29 25.02 -18.38
C ARG A 373 -13.52 23.99 -19.18
N ALA A 374 -13.52 22.72 -18.76
CA ALA A 374 -12.93 21.63 -19.52
C ALA A 374 -13.57 21.48 -20.92
N GLU A 375 -14.89 21.57 -21.00
CA GLU A 375 -15.66 21.51 -22.28
C GLU A 375 -15.40 22.72 -23.17
N LYS A 376 -15.14 23.88 -22.59
CA LYS A 376 -14.85 25.11 -23.33
C LYS A 376 -13.36 25.32 -23.63
N SER A 377 -12.50 24.41 -23.21
CA SER A 377 -11.04 24.55 -23.34
C SER A 377 -10.52 24.43 -24.76
N GLY A 378 -11.29 23.83 -25.67
CA GLY A 378 -10.85 23.46 -27.01
C GLY A 378 -9.90 22.28 -27.08
N ILE A 379 -9.73 21.56 -25.96
CA ILE A 379 -8.90 20.35 -25.88
C ILE A 379 -9.84 19.14 -25.81
N ALA A 380 -9.96 18.39 -26.91
CA ALA A 380 -10.91 17.29 -27.07
C ALA A 380 -10.83 16.24 -25.94
N GLN A 381 -9.62 15.96 -25.43
CA GLN A 381 -9.41 15.00 -24.36
C GLN A 381 -9.96 15.50 -23.02
N LEU A 382 -9.86 16.82 -22.72
CA LEU A 382 -10.48 17.42 -21.53
C LEU A 382 -12.00 17.39 -21.60
N GLU A 383 -12.55 17.68 -22.78
CA GLU A 383 -13.98 17.62 -23.02
C GLU A 383 -14.53 16.20 -22.81
N THR A 384 -13.88 15.20 -23.40
CA THR A 384 -14.26 13.79 -23.23
C THR A 384 -14.15 13.34 -21.78
N PHE A 385 -13.07 13.76 -21.09
CA PHE A 385 -12.87 13.42 -19.68
C PHE A 385 -13.94 14.07 -18.77
N SER A 386 -14.32 15.33 -19.01
CA SER A 386 -15.35 16.01 -18.22
C SER A 386 -16.72 15.35 -18.35
N ARG A 387 -17.09 14.92 -19.56
CA ARG A 387 -18.32 14.15 -19.79
C ARG A 387 -18.32 12.82 -19.03
N THR A 388 -17.17 12.12 -19.05
CA THR A 388 -16.99 10.88 -18.28
C THR A 388 -17.10 11.13 -16.78
N LEU A 389 -16.51 12.22 -16.29
CA LEU A 389 -16.52 12.59 -14.87
C LEU A 389 -17.95 12.88 -14.36
N ARG A 390 -18.77 13.57 -15.15
CA ARG A 390 -20.18 13.80 -14.83
C ARG A 390 -20.98 12.51 -14.66
N GLY A 391 -20.64 11.48 -15.42
CA GLY A 391 -21.26 10.15 -15.34
C GLY A 391 -20.89 9.35 -14.08
N TYR A 392 -19.98 9.83 -13.24
CA TYR A 392 -19.62 9.11 -12.02
C TYR A 392 -20.78 9.16 -11.01
N ALA A 393 -21.08 7.99 -10.43
CA ALA A 393 -22.04 7.84 -9.35
C ALA A 393 -21.42 6.97 -8.23
N SER A 394 -21.82 7.25 -6.99
CA SER A 394 -21.45 6.40 -5.84
C SER A 394 -22.17 5.05 -5.94
N ALA A 395 -21.45 3.99 -5.59
CA ALA A 395 -22.02 2.64 -5.52
C ALA A 395 -22.90 2.47 -4.28
#